data_901f59e62caaab529337344eb90edf91
#
_entry.id   901f59e62caaab529337344eb90edf91
#
_cell.length_a   1.000
_cell.length_b   1.000
_cell.length_c   1.000
_cell.angle_alpha   90.00
_cell.angle_beta   90.00
_cell.angle_gamma   90.00
#
_symmetry.space_group_name_H-M   'P 1'
#
loop_
_entity.id
_entity.type
_entity.pdbx_description
1 polymer ?
#
loop_
_entity_poly.entity_id
_entity_poly.type
_entity_poly.pdbx_seq_one_letter_code
_entity_poly.pdbx_strand_id
1 'polypeptide(L)' 'MCQATVYLTQDGQEKELMRDVVLLEPVDEGLRLQAFFEEPVTVQARVERIDFLKHTVTLVPVSDGGEGNDG' A
#
# COMPACT_ATOMS: atom_id res chain seq x y z
N MET A 1 12.27 12.80 10.49
CA MET A 1 12.22 11.46 9.95
C MET A 1 10.93 11.23 9.19
N CYS A 2 11.00 10.60 8.04
CA CYS A 2 9.84 10.49 7.17
C CYS A 2 9.14 9.18 7.38
N GLN A 3 7.95 9.26 7.88
CA GLN A 3 7.07 8.11 8.04
C GLN A 3 5.79 8.40 7.30
N ALA A 4 5.16 7.37 6.81
CA ALA A 4 3.94 7.54 6.04
C ALA A 4 2.82 6.72 6.65
N THR A 5 1.61 7.20 6.46
CA THR A 5 0.42 6.43 6.75
C THR A 5 -0.10 5.87 5.43
N VAL A 6 -0.35 4.58 5.42
CA VAL A 6 -0.77 3.89 4.21
C VAL A 6 -2.26 3.61 4.31
N TYR A 7 -2.98 3.99 3.26
CA TYR A 7 -4.41 3.77 3.16
C TYR A 7 -4.70 2.80 2.02
N LEU A 8 -5.74 2.05 2.17
CA LEU A 8 -6.23 1.17 1.11
C LEU A 8 -7.60 1.66 0.68
N THR A 9 -7.75 1.91 -0.62
CA THR A 9 -9.02 2.32 -1.19
C THR A 9 -9.74 1.07 -1.68
N GLN A 10 -10.94 0.87 -1.17
CA GLN A 10 -11.71 -0.30 -1.50
C GLN A 10 -13.17 0.09 -1.52
N ASP A 11 -13.84 -0.21 -2.63
CA ASP A 11 -15.26 0.13 -2.78
C ASP A 11 -15.50 1.62 -2.57
N GLY A 12 -14.60 2.45 -3.06
CA GLY A 12 -14.75 3.90 -2.95
C GLY A 12 -14.45 4.49 -1.60
N GLN A 13 -13.93 3.69 -0.68
CA GLN A 13 -13.59 4.17 0.66
C GLN A 13 -12.13 3.95 0.95
N GLU A 14 -11.53 4.93 1.60
CA GLU A 14 -10.16 4.82 2.07
C GLU A 14 -10.16 4.39 3.52
N LYS A 15 -9.41 3.35 3.81
CA LYS A 15 -9.24 2.88 5.18
C LYS A 15 -7.77 2.83 5.51
N GLU A 16 -7.44 3.23 6.73
CA GLU A 16 -6.05 3.17 7.17
C GLU A 16 -5.62 1.73 7.27
N LEU A 17 -4.54 1.41 6.56
CA LEU A 17 -4.01 0.06 6.56
C LEU A 17 -2.88 -0.07 7.57
N MET A 18 -1.99 0.90 7.60
CA MET A 18 -0.82 0.84 8.47
C MET A 18 -0.26 2.24 8.60
N ARG A 19 0.18 2.61 9.81
CA ARG A 19 0.80 3.91 10.03
C ARG A 19 2.25 3.73 10.42
N ASP A 20 2.98 4.83 10.38
CA ASP A 20 4.41 4.87 10.73
C ASP A 20 5.22 3.95 9.83
N VAL A 21 4.83 3.88 8.56
CA VAL A 21 5.51 3.04 7.59
C VAL A 21 6.78 3.74 7.16
N VAL A 22 7.89 3.02 7.24
CA VAL A 22 9.20 3.55 6.86
C VAL A 22 9.75 2.89 5.61
N LEU A 23 9.12 1.81 5.16
CA LEU A 23 9.57 1.10 3.96
C LEU A 23 8.36 0.62 3.20
N LEU A 24 8.37 0.88 1.90
CA LEU A 24 7.38 0.36 0.99
C LEU A 24 8.12 -0.09 -0.25
N GLU A 25 7.92 -1.34 -0.63
CA GLU A 25 8.76 -1.93 -1.64
C GLU A 25 7.93 -2.87 -2.50
N PRO A 26 8.03 -2.76 -3.83
CA PRO A 26 7.31 -3.71 -4.68
C PRO A 26 7.96 -5.08 -4.60
N VAL A 27 7.13 -6.09 -4.54
CA VAL A 27 7.57 -7.47 -4.57
C VAL A 27 6.69 -8.22 -5.56
N ASP A 28 7.01 -9.48 -5.80
CA ASP A 28 6.30 -10.24 -6.82
C ASP A 28 4.82 -10.36 -6.49
N GLU A 29 4.47 -10.45 -5.23
CA GLU A 29 3.08 -10.65 -4.82
C GLU A 29 2.34 -9.35 -4.58
N GLY A 30 3.00 -8.21 -4.70
CA GLY A 30 2.34 -6.95 -4.43
C GLY A 30 3.29 -5.94 -3.84
N LEU A 31 3.02 -5.51 -2.62
CA LEU A 31 3.86 -4.53 -1.94
C LEU A 31 4.21 -5.05 -0.57
N ARG A 32 5.44 -4.81 -0.17
CA ARG A 32 5.88 -5.10 1.18
C ARG A 32 5.99 -3.80 1.95
N LEU A 33 5.33 -3.76 3.10
CA LEU A 33 5.29 -2.58 3.95
C LEU A 33 5.94 -2.92 5.28
N GLN A 34 6.66 -1.96 5.83
CA GLN A 34 7.26 -2.16 7.14
C GLN A 34 7.12 -0.88 7.94
N ALA A 35 6.56 -0.98 9.12
CA ALA A 35 6.47 0.12 10.07
C ALA A 35 7.62 0.03 11.04
N PHE A 36 7.81 1.10 11.82
CA PHE A 36 8.84 1.12 12.85
C PHE A 36 8.64 -0.03 13.82
N PHE A 37 9.71 -0.78 14.08
CA PHE A 37 9.73 -1.84 15.09
C PHE A 37 8.71 -2.93 14.83
N GLU A 38 8.27 -3.06 13.57
CA GLU A 38 7.29 -4.07 13.19
C GLU A 38 7.88 -4.98 12.15
N GLU A 39 7.30 -6.14 12.02
CA GLU A 39 7.71 -7.05 10.98
C GLU A 39 7.09 -6.64 9.65
N PRO A 40 7.75 -6.93 8.53
CA PRO A 40 7.19 -6.58 7.24
C PRO A 40 5.88 -7.31 6.96
N VAL A 41 5.00 -6.64 6.28
CA VAL A 41 3.71 -7.19 5.86
C VAL A 41 3.63 -7.07 4.35
N THR A 42 3.19 -8.14 3.68
CA THR A 42 3.01 -8.11 2.24
C THR A 42 1.52 -8.02 1.94
N VAL A 43 1.15 -7.09 1.08
CA VAL A 43 -0.24 -6.90 0.71
C VAL A 43 -0.37 -6.98 -0.81
N GLN A 44 -1.48 -7.51 -1.27
CA GLN A 44 -1.75 -7.60 -2.70
C GLN A 44 -2.41 -6.32 -3.17
N ALA A 45 -1.58 -5.31 -3.38
CA ALA A 45 -2.04 -3.99 -3.72
C ALA A 45 -0.99 -3.30 -4.57
N ARG A 46 -1.37 -2.19 -5.17
CA ARG A 46 -0.45 -1.35 -5.90
C ARG A 46 -0.66 0.09 -5.46
N VAL A 47 0.36 0.90 -5.69
CA VAL A 47 0.30 2.30 -5.29
C VAL A 47 -0.59 3.05 -6.26
N GLU A 48 -1.56 3.76 -5.72
CA GLU A 48 -2.38 4.66 -6.50
C GLU A 48 -1.84 6.07 -6.44
N ARG A 49 -1.43 6.51 -5.26
CA ARG A 49 -0.98 7.89 -5.08
C ARG A 49 -0.07 7.99 -3.88
N ILE A 50 0.95 8.80 -3.99
CA ILE A 50 1.81 9.15 -2.87
C ILE A 50 1.72 10.66 -2.71
N ASP A 51 1.42 11.10 -1.49
CA ASP A 51 1.31 12.51 -1.17
C ASP A 51 2.41 12.82 -0.17
N PHE A 52 3.48 13.45 -0.67
CA PHE A 52 4.62 13.74 0.19
C PHE A 52 4.34 14.86 1.16
N LEU A 53 3.40 15.73 0.83
CA LEU A 53 3.05 16.81 1.74
C LEU A 53 2.32 16.29 2.95
N LYS A 54 1.44 15.34 2.75
CA LYS A 54 0.67 14.75 3.85
C LYS A 54 1.32 13.50 4.42
N HIS A 55 2.39 13.02 3.80
CA HIS A 55 3.06 11.79 4.21
C HIS A 55 2.10 10.61 4.17
N THR A 56 1.37 10.50 3.07
CA THR A 56 0.41 9.41 2.92
C THR A 56 0.66 8.67 1.62
N VAL A 57 0.34 7.38 1.64
CA VAL A 57 0.38 6.52 0.46
C VAL A 57 -0.98 5.87 0.34
N THR A 58 -1.58 5.97 -0.82
CA THR A 58 -2.86 5.36 -1.08
C THR A 58 -2.69 4.20 -2.02
N LEU A 59 -3.20 3.05 -1.63
CA LEU A 59 -3.10 1.83 -2.39
C LEU A 59 -4.47 1.41 -2.89
N VAL A 60 -4.48 0.63 -3.96
CA VAL A 60 -5.69 -0.03 -4.44
C VAL A 60 -5.41 -1.50 -4.52
N PRO A 61 -6.41 -2.35 -4.29
CA PRO A 61 -6.20 -3.79 -4.35
C PRO A 61 -5.84 -4.22 -5.76
N VAL A 62 -4.99 -5.23 -5.84
CA VAL A 62 -4.68 -5.86 -7.11
C VAL A 62 -5.57 -7.08 -7.22
N SER A 63 -6.34 -7.10 -8.28
CA SER A 63 -7.20 -8.23 -8.56
C SER A 63 -6.36 -9.28 -9.26
N ASP A 64 -6.20 -10.42 -8.65
CA ASP A 64 -5.38 -11.44 -9.29
C ASP A 64 -6.14 -12.19 -10.35
N GLY A 65 -7.38 -12.06 -10.40
CA GLY A 65 -8.13 -12.70 -11.45
C GLY A 65 -8.09 -11.89 -12.68
N GLY A 66 -8.23 -11.17 -12.62
CA GLY A 66 -8.22 -10.66 -13.64
C GLY A 66 -7.59 -9.76 -14.39
N GLU A 67 -7.48 -9.90 -14.05
CA GLU A 67 -6.94 -9.49 -14.61
C GLU A 67 -6.46 -9.54 -15.48
N GLY A 68 -6.64 -9.74 -15.48
CA GLY A 68 -6.19 -10.03 -16.08
C GLY A 68 -6.32 -9.84 -16.95
N ASN A 69 -6.58 -9.77 -17.07
CA ASN A 69 -6.54 -9.79 -17.79
C ASN A 69 -6.48 -9.27 -18.50
N ASP A 70 -6.67 -9.12 -18.48
CA ASP A 70 -6.48 -8.82 -19.09
C ASP A 70 -6.22 -8.68 -19.60
N GLY A 71 -6.42 -8.62 -19.68
CA GLY A 71 -6.07 -8.79 -20.07
C GLY A 71 -6.06 -8.70 -20.43
#